data_692c76a680b7fda20835ecea1ed23759
#
_entry.id   692c76a680b7fda20835ecea1ed23759
#
_cell.length_a   1.000
_cell.length_b   1.000
_cell.length_c   1.000
_cell.angle_alpha   90.00
_cell.angle_beta   90.00
_cell.angle_gamma   90.00
#
_symmetry.space_group_name_H-M   'P 1'
#
loop_
_entity.id
_entity.type
_entity.pdbx_description
1 polymer ?
#
loop_
_entity_poly.entity_id
_entity_poly.type
_entity_poly.pdbx_seq_one_letter_code
_entity_poly.pdbx_strand_id
1 'polypeptide(L)'
;EYFAMLDDYDILGAIKVWQNHSDKVLSELSKRLINRDLFKIEISQTKFTDADIEKIKLKISGELNITIDESAYFVYSDMLTNNAYNDEKENINLITKKGEVLDVSKASDNLNISALSSPVEKYFLCYPIVKSTPARQLTIKHED
;
A
#
# COMPACT_ATOMS: atom_id res chain seq x y z
N GLU A 1 -9.84 -17.20 -24.62
CA GLU A 1 -9.30 -16.53 -25.84
C GLU A 1 -9.28 -15.01 -25.70
N TYR A 2 -10.40 -14.35 -25.32
CA TYR A 2 -10.46 -12.88 -25.19
C TYR A 2 -9.51 -12.30 -24.12
N PHE A 3 -9.27 -13.00 -23.02
CA PHE A 3 -8.38 -12.51 -21.95
C PHE A 3 -6.94 -12.29 -22.44
N ALA A 4 -6.47 -13.12 -23.37
CA ALA A 4 -5.11 -12.99 -23.93
C ALA A 4 -4.97 -11.81 -24.94
N MET A 5 -6.08 -11.14 -25.26
CA MET A 5 -6.09 -9.98 -26.15
C MET A 5 -6.17 -8.66 -25.40
N LEU A 6 -6.38 -8.69 -24.06
CA LEU A 6 -6.42 -7.48 -23.23
C LEU A 6 -5.02 -6.89 -23.07
N ASP A 7 -4.94 -5.59 -23.22
CA ASP A 7 -3.73 -4.80 -22.94
C ASP A 7 -3.99 -3.73 -21.86
N ASP A 8 -2.94 -2.98 -21.52
CA ASP A 8 -3.02 -1.92 -20.51
C ASP A 8 -4.00 -0.81 -20.89
N TYR A 9 -4.20 -0.55 -22.19
CA TYR A 9 -5.13 0.47 -22.68
C TYR A 9 -6.57 0.06 -22.46
N ASP A 10 -6.90 -1.22 -22.64
CA ASP A 10 -8.25 -1.75 -22.37
C ASP A 10 -8.59 -1.58 -20.89
N ILE A 11 -7.66 -1.97 -20.01
CA ILE A 11 -7.82 -1.85 -18.56
C ILE A 11 -7.96 -0.39 -18.13
N LEU A 12 -7.07 0.49 -18.60
CA LEU A 12 -7.13 1.92 -18.29
C LEU A 12 -8.38 2.59 -18.86
N GLY A 13 -8.82 2.16 -20.06
CA GLY A 13 -10.08 2.60 -20.67
C GLY A 13 -11.28 2.22 -19.82
N ALA A 14 -11.35 0.98 -19.36
CA ALA A 14 -12.41 0.50 -18.48
C ALA A 14 -12.43 1.29 -17.14
N ILE A 15 -11.28 1.50 -16.51
CA ILE A 15 -11.17 2.27 -15.26
C ILE A 15 -11.69 3.70 -15.43
N LYS A 16 -11.41 4.35 -16.57
CA LYS A 16 -11.96 5.69 -16.88
C LYS A 16 -13.48 5.70 -16.94
N VAL A 17 -14.08 4.67 -17.49
CA VAL A 17 -15.54 4.53 -17.56
C VAL A 17 -16.13 4.24 -16.17
N TRP A 18 -15.48 3.38 -15.38
CA TRP A 18 -15.95 2.97 -14.08
C TRP A 18 -15.96 4.09 -13.02
N GLN A 19 -15.31 5.21 -13.25
CA GLN A 19 -15.45 6.38 -12.38
C GLN A 19 -16.91 6.81 -12.16
N ASN A 20 -17.80 6.53 -13.10
CA ASN A 20 -19.22 6.85 -13.02
C ASN A 20 -20.10 5.61 -12.83
N HIS A 21 -19.52 4.49 -12.38
CA HIS A 21 -20.26 3.27 -12.13
C HIS A 21 -21.20 3.42 -10.93
N SER A 22 -22.31 2.68 -10.91
CA SER A 22 -23.28 2.68 -9.81
C SER A 22 -22.75 2.05 -8.53
N ASP A 23 -21.83 1.08 -8.65
CA ASP A 23 -21.10 0.52 -7.53
C ASP A 23 -20.12 1.58 -6.99
N LYS A 24 -20.32 1.98 -5.73
CA LYS A 24 -19.53 3.03 -5.08
C LYS A 24 -18.09 2.65 -4.87
N VAL A 25 -17.83 1.37 -4.54
CA VAL A 25 -16.44 0.89 -4.32
C VAL A 25 -15.68 0.99 -5.62
N LEU A 26 -16.22 0.44 -6.71
CA LEU A 26 -15.60 0.46 -8.02
C LEU A 26 -15.39 1.90 -8.52
N SER A 27 -16.42 2.74 -8.39
CA SER A 27 -16.38 4.15 -8.82
C SER A 27 -15.31 4.94 -8.04
N GLU A 28 -15.27 4.80 -6.72
CA GLU A 28 -14.33 5.54 -5.87
C GLU A 28 -12.88 5.11 -6.09
N LEU A 29 -12.62 3.80 -6.19
CA LEU A 29 -11.28 3.29 -6.49
C LEU A 29 -10.80 3.74 -7.87
N SER A 30 -11.70 3.71 -8.88
CA SER A 30 -11.39 4.19 -10.23
C SER A 30 -11.07 5.69 -10.27
N LYS A 31 -11.84 6.52 -9.55
CA LYS A 31 -11.58 7.97 -9.42
C LYS A 31 -10.21 8.23 -8.80
N ARG A 32 -9.89 7.53 -7.70
CA ARG A 32 -8.62 7.69 -7.00
C ARG A 32 -7.44 7.32 -7.89
N LEU A 33 -7.56 6.22 -8.63
CA LEU A 33 -6.50 5.77 -9.52
C LEU A 33 -6.24 6.78 -10.65
N ILE A 34 -7.29 7.25 -11.32
CA ILE A 34 -7.18 8.21 -12.43
C ILE A 34 -6.67 9.58 -11.95
N ASN A 35 -7.14 10.05 -10.80
CA ASN A 35 -6.76 11.34 -10.24
C ASN A 35 -5.46 11.30 -9.44
N ARG A 36 -4.83 10.12 -9.29
CA ARG A 36 -3.64 9.89 -8.45
C ARG A 36 -3.86 10.32 -6.99
N ASP A 37 -5.07 10.09 -6.48
CA ASP A 37 -5.41 10.33 -5.08
C ASP A 37 -5.01 9.11 -4.25
N LEU A 38 -3.71 9.03 -3.95
CA LEU A 38 -3.06 7.88 -3.35
C LEU A 38 -3.54 7.67 -1.91
N PHE A 39 -3.50 6.41 -1.48
CA PHE A 39 -3.76 6.04 -0.10
C PHE A 39 -2.58 6.46 0.80
N LYS A 40 -2.90 6.84 2.03
CA LYS A 40 -1.91 7.02 3.08
C LYS A 40 -1.41 5.66 3.55
N ILE A 41 -0.11 5.58 3.81
CA ILE A 41 0.51 4.40 4.42
C ILE A 41 1.10 4.83 5.76
N GLU A 42 0.70 4.14 6.82
CA GLU A 42 1.32 4.21 8.15
C GLU A 42 2.20 2.98 8.36
N ILE A 43 3.44 3.20 8.79
CA ILE A 43 4.42 2.13 9.01
C ILE A 43 4.70 2.06 10.50
N SER A 44 4.72 0.84 11.07
CA SER A 44 4.98 0.56 12.47
C SER A 44 5.96 -0.61 12.63
N GLN A 45 6.67 -0.65 13.75
CA GLN A 45 7.46 -1.81 14.17
C GLN A 45 6.58 -2.88 14.86
N THR A 46 5.38 -2.50 15.29
CA THR A 46 4.42 -3.39 15.93
C THR A 46 3.20 -3.58 15.04
N LYS A 47 2.61 -4.77 15.09
CA LYS A 47 1.38 -5.09 14.35
C LYS A 47 0.24 -4.16 14.76
N PHE A 48 -0.50 -3.64 13.79
CA PHE A 48 -1.74 -2.92 14.03
C PHE A 48 -2.79 -3.87 14.62
N THR A 49 -3.51 -3.42 15.65
CA THR A 49 -4.54 -4.24 16.28
C THR A 49 -5.80 -4.28 15.41
N ASP A 50 -6.61 -5.33 15.57
CA ASP A 50 -7.90 -5.41 14.88
C ASP A 50 -8.81 -4.22 15.26
N ALA A 51 -8.70 -3.72 16.50
CA ALA A 51 -9.42 -2.53 16.95
C ALA A 51 -9.00 -1.25 16.20
N ASP A 52 -7.71 -1.09 15.91
CA ASP A 52 -7.21 0.05 15.12
C ASP A 52 -7.74 -0.01 13.68
N ILE A 53 -7.71 -1.21 13.07
CA ILE A 53 -8.21 -1.44 11.72
C ILE A 53 -9.71 -1.16 11.64
N GLU A 54 -10.50 -1.71 12.57
CA GLU A 54 -11.94 -1.50 12.61
C GLU A 54 -12.33 -0.03 12.83
N LYS A 55 -11.59 0.69 13.66
CA LYS A 55 -11.78 2.13 13.85
C LYS A 55 -11.60 2.91 12.55
N ILE A 56 -10.60 2.53 11.74
CA ILE A 56 -10.38 3.17 10.44
C ILE A 56 -11.45 2.78 9.44
N LYS A 57 -11.88 1.50 9.41
CA LYS A 57 -12.98 1.07 8.56
C LYS A 57 -14.28 1.82 8.86
N LEU A 58 -14.62 1.99 10.14
CA LEU A 58 -15.77 2.79 10.56
C LEU A 58 -15.69 4.24 10.07
N LYS A 59 -14.52 4.84 10.19
CA LYS A 59 -14.29 6.20 9.71
C LYS A 59 -14.49 6.29 8.19
N ILE A 60 -13.86 5.40 7.41
CA ILE A 60 -13.94 5.38 5.94
C ILE A 60 -15.36 5.08 5.47
N SER A 61 -16.05 4.13 6.12
CA SER A 61 -17.45 3.82 5.85
C SER A 61 -18.34 5.07 5.97
N GLY A 62 -18.19 5.85 7.04
CA GLY A 62 -18.94 7.09 7.23
C GLY A 62 -18.57 8.18 6.21
N GLU A 63 -17.29 8.37 5.92
CA GLU A 63 -16.81 9.42 5.02
C GLU A 63 -17.16 9.17 3.54
N LEU A 64 -17.13 7.90 3.10
CA LEU A 64 -17.48 7.50 1.73
C LEU A 64 -18.96 7.13 1.58
N ASN A 65 -19.73 7.08 2.68
CA ASN A 65 -21.12 6.65 2.71
C ASN A 65 -21.31 5.27 2.06
N ILE A 66 -20.52 4.31 2.53
CA ILE A 66 -20.51 2.89 2.17
C ILE A 66 -20.70 2.03 3.43
N THR A 67 -20.95 0.74 3.27
CA THR A 67 -21.05 -0.19 4.40
C THR A 67 -19.66 -0.47 5.01
N ILE A 68 -19.65 -1.03 6.22
CA ILE A 68 -18.39 -1.46 6.88
C ILE A 68 -17.71 -2.56 6.05
N ASP A 69 -18.47 -3.49 5.50
CA ASP A 69 -17.95 -4.56 4.65
C ASP A 69 -17.29 -4.01 3.38
N GLU A 70 -17.92 -3.03 2.74
CA GLU A 70 -17.35 -2.33 1.59
C GLU A 70 -16.10 -1.53 1.94
N SER A 71 -15.97 -1.05 3.17
CA SER A 71 -14.75 -0.33 3.62
C SER A 71 -13.52 -1.23 3.64
N ALA A 72 -13.67 -2.55 3.67
CA ALA A 72 -12.55 -3.50 3.60
C ALA A 72 -11.77 -3.39 2.27
N TYR A 73 -12.40 -2.91 1.20
CA TYR A 73 -11.70 -2.64 -0.06
C TYR A 73 -10.79 -1.40 -0.02
N PHE A 74 -10.91 -0.59 1.03
CA PHE A 74 -10.16 0.65 1.20
C PHE A 74 -9.17 0.62 2.35
N VAL A 75 -9.24 -0.37 3.24
CA VAL A 75 -8.38 -0.47 4.43
C VAL A 75 -7.63 -1.79 4.37
N TYR A 76 -6.32 -1.71 4.21
CA TYR A 76 -5.46 -2.88 4.07
C TYR A 76 -4.27 -2.80 5.04
N SER A 77 -4.00 -3.89 5.75
CA SER A 77 -2.85 -4.01 6.66
C SER A 77 -2.12 -5.31 6.39
N ASP A 78 -0.80 -5.24 6.33
CA ASP A 78 0.05 -6.41 6.13
C ASP A 78 1.45 -6.15 6.71
N MET A 79 2.34 -7.12 6.56
CA MET A 79 3.72 -7.09 6.98
C MET A 79 4.65 -6.99 5.78
N LEU A 80 5.63 -6.12 5.88
CA LEU A 80 6.75 -6.04 4.95
C LEU A 80 7.98 -6.64 5.60
N THR A 81 8.56 -7.64 4.96
CA THR A 81 9.85 -8.19 5.34
C THR A 81 10.88 -7.74 4.31
N ASN A 82 11.87 -7.00 4.75
CA ASN A 82 12.99 -6.61 3.90
C ASN A 82 14.20 -7.49 4.24
N ASN A 83 14.50 -8.42 3.34
CA ASN A 83 15.74 -9.19 3.35
C ASN A 83 16.65 -8.55 2.29
N ALA A 84 17.51 -7.63 2.70
CA ALA A 84 18.45 -6.99 1.77
C ALA A 84 19.49 -8.01 1.25
N TYR A 85 19.78 -9.05 2.02
CA TYR A 85 20.65 -10.17 1.64
C TYR A 85 20.12 -11.46 2.29
N ASN A 86 19.91 -12.49 1.49
CA ASN A 86 19.47 -13.81 1.96
C ASN A 86 20.57 -14.82 1.70
N ASP A 87 21.33 -15.15 2.74
CA ASP A 87 22.44 -16.10 2.70
C ASP A 87 22.01 -17.57 2.52
N GLU A 88 20.71 -17.86 2.63
CA GLU A 88 20.20 -19.23 2.40
C GLU A 88 19.85 -19.51 0.94
N LYS A 89 19.52 -18.50 0.13
CA LYS A 89 19.02 -18.69 -1.24
C LYS A 89 19.90 -18.10 -2.33
N GLU A 90 20.62 -17.02 -2.05
CA GLU A 90 21.40 -16.27 -3.05
C GLU A 90 22.78 -15.91 -2.47
N ASN A 91 23.64 -16.92 -2.28
CA ASN A 91 24.97 -16.71 -1.70
C ASN A 91 25.92 -16.09 -2.74
N ILE A 92 26.47 -14.92 -2.41
CA ILE A 92 27.59 -14.34 -3.14
C ILE A 92 28.88 -14.91 -2.53
N ASN A 93 29.49 -15.87 -3.22
CA ASN A 93 30.69 -16.52 -2.75
C ASN A 93 31.95 -15.83 -3.26
N LEU A 94 32.89 -15.55 -2.36
CA LEU A 94 34.21 -15.05 -2.65
C LEU A 94 35.20 -16.20 -2.62
N ILE A 95 36.08 -16.28 -3.62
CA ILE A 95 37.20 -17.20 -3.63
C ILE A 95 38.44 -16.44 -3.16
N THR A 96 39.00 -16.86 -2.02
CA THR A 96 40.23 -16.29 -1.49
C THR A 96 41.44 -16.67 -2.37
N LYS A 97 42.55 -15.95 -2.21
CA LYS A 97 43.83 -16.31 -2.88
C LYS A 97 44.35 -17.71 -2.54
N LYS A 98 43.85 -18.29 -1.44
CA LYS A 98 44.17 -19.68 -1.02
C LYS A 98 43.19 -20.72 -1.58
N GLY A 99 42.18 -20.30 -2.37
CA GLY A 99 41.18 -21.18 -2.96
C GLY A 99 40.01 -21.50 -2.01
N GLU A 100 39.89 -20.88 -0.86
CA GLU A 100 38.79 -21.06 0.06
C GLU A 100 37.57 -20.29 -0.44
N VAL A 101 36.41 -20.89 -0.36
CA VAL A 101 35.13 -20.26 -0.73
C VAL A 101 34.47 -19.75 0.56
N LEU A 102 34.22 -18.45 0.62
CA LEU A 102 33.59 -17.78 1.76
C LEU A 102 32.42 -16.94 1.27
N ASP A 103 31.30 -16.97 2.00
CA ASP A 103 30.18 -16.05 1.76
C ASP A 103 30.62 -14.59 2.00
N VAL A 104 30.13 -13.67 1.15
CA VAL A 104 30.50 -12.25 1.24
C VAL A 104 30.14 -11.63 2.58
N SER A 105 29.05 -12.08 3.22
CA SER A 105 28.64 -11.59 4.54
C SER A 105 29.62 -11.97 5.65
N LYS A 106 30.29 -13.13 5.51
CA LYS A 106 31.29 -13.63 6.44
C LYS A 106 32.71 -13.14 6.13
N ALA A 107 32.98 -12.84 4.85
CA ALA A 107 34.28 -12.39 4.39
C ALA A 107 34.51 -10.88 4.58
N SER A 108 33.43 -10.11 4.77
CA SER A 108 33.50 -8.66 4.91
C SER A 108 33.64 -8.26 6.37
N ASP A 109 34.70 -7.52 6.68
CA ASP A 109 34.86 -6.85 7.98
C ASP A 109 33.87 -5.66 8.13
N ASN A 110 33.00 -5.45 7.15
CA ASN A 110 32.05 -4.36 7.13
C ASN A 110 30.79 -4.78 7.89
N LEU A 111 30.60 -4.31 9.12
CA LEU A 111 29.45 -4.56 9.99
C LEU A 111 28.09 -4.31 9.30
N ASN A 112 28.09 -3.48 8.25
CA ASN A 112 26.86 -3.17 7.49
C ASN A 112 26.33 -4.37 6.70
N ILE A 113 27.17 -5.27 6.20
CA ILE A 113 26.74 -6.43 5.41
C ILE A 113 26.09 -7.49 6.32
N SER A 114 26.66 -7.74 7.49
CA SER A 114 26.06 -8.66 8.45
C SER A 114 24.75 -8.10 9.06
N ALA A 115 24.63 -6.78 9.18
CA ALA A 115 23.37 -6.12 9.59
C ALA A 115 22.29 -6.20 8.50
N LEU A 116 22.66 -6.22 7.22
CA LEU A 116 21.74 -6.36 6.09
C LEU A 116 21.21 -7.79 5.92
N SER A 117 21.87 -8.80 6.48
CA SER A 117 21.41 -10.19 6.45
C SER A 117 20.33 -10.50 7.49
N SER A 118 20.06 -9.59 8.42
CA SER A 118 18.97 -9.75 9.39
C SER A 118 17.66 -9.24 8.81
N PRO A 119 16.60 -10.07 8.73
CA PRO A 119 15.29 -9.64 8.25
C PRO A 119 14.75 -8.50 9.13
N VAL A 120 14.35 -7.40 8.50
CA VAL A 120 13.65 -6.31 9.19
C VAL A 120 12.17 -6.41 8.83
N GLU A 121 11.36 -6.74 9.84
CA GLU A 121 9.91 -6.79 9.71
C GLU A 121 9.31 -5.43 10.08
N LYS A 122 8.40 -4.94 9.23
CA LYS A 122 7.60 -3.75 9.47
C LYS A 122 6.16 -4.03 9.11
N TYR A 123 5.26 -3.47 9.87
CA TYR A 123 3.83 -3.55 9.61
C TYR A 123 3.36 -2.26 8.96
N PHE A 124 2.42 -2.36 8.06
CA PHE A 124 1.83 -1.18 7.46
C PHE A 124 0.31 -1.25 7.47
N LEU A 125 -0.30 -0.08 7.50
CA LEU A 125 -1.73 0.13 7.39
C LEU A 125 -1.97 1.18 6.30
N CYS A 126 -2.74 0.79 5.29
CA CYS A 126 -3.01 1.58 4.10
C CYS A 126 -4.49 1.93 4.04
N TYR A 127 -4.81 3.21 3.85
CA TYR A 127 -6.18 3.69 3.77
C TYR A 127 -6.26 5.04 3.04
N PRO A 128 -7.42 5.41 2.45
CA PRO A 128 -7.57 6.67 1.75
C PRO A 128 -7.58 7.86 2.71
N ILE A 129 -7.00 8.99 2.27
CA ILE A 129 -7.25 10.28 2.89
C ILE A 129 -8.54 10.83 2.29
N VAL A 130 -9.58 10.97 3.10
CA VAL A 130 -10.80 11.65 2.65
C VAL A 130 -10.67 13.12 3.03
N LYS A 131 -10.61 13.96 2.01
CA LYS A 131 -10.64 15.42 2.22
C LYS A 131 -12.05 15.76 2.64
N SER A 132 -12.25 16.18 3.88
CA SER A 132 -13.52 16.76 4.29
C SER A 132 -13.80 17.95 3.37
N THR A 133 -14.88 17.86 2.59
CA THR A 133 -15.36 19.02 1.82
C THR A 133 -15.60 20.14 2.82
N PRO A 134 -14.95 21.32 2.70
CA PRO A 134 -15.24 22.42 3.60
C PRO A 134 -16.74 22.71 3.50
N ALA A 135 -17.42 22.71 4.64
CA ALA A 135 -18.83 23.07 4.70
C ALA A 135 -19.03 24.35 3.89
N ARG A 136 -19.85 24.27 2.86
CA ARG A 136 -20.24 25.44 2.07
C ARG A 136 -20.79 26.48 3.06
N GLN A 137 -20.03 27.54 3.30
CA GLN A 137 -20.56 28.69 4.03
C GLN A 137 -21.73 29.21 3.21
N LEU A 138 -22.93 28.97 3.71
CA LEU A 138 -24.13 29.61 3.24
C LEU A 138 -24.00 31.09 3.64
N THR A 139 -23.51 31.89 2.71
CA THR A 139 -23.56 33.35 2.84
C THR A 139 -25.03 33.74 2.68
N ILE A 140 -25.69 33.94 3.81
CA ILE A 140 -27.03 34.60 3.84
C ILE A 140 -26.78 36.06 3.42
N LYS A 141 -27.14 36.40 2.20
CA LYS A 141 -27.27 37.80 1.83
C LYS A 141 -28.52 38.33 2.52
N HIS A 142 -28.33 39.21 3.50
CA HIS A 142 -29.37 40.12 3.92
C HIS A 142 -29.49 41.16 2.81
N GLU A 143 -30.62 41.17 2.13
CA GLU A 143 -31.06 42.32 1.34
C GLU A 143 -31.72 43.32 2.29
N ASP A 144 -31.14 44.51 2.35
CA ASP A 144 -31.77 45.73 2.93
C ASP A 144 -32.68 46.37 1.88
#